data_52baf3fc2f2220f2e6ebac6fea7de6a5
#
_entry.id   52baf3fc2f2220f2e6ebac6fea7de6a5
#
_cell.length_a   1.000
_cell.length_b   1.000
_cell.length_c   1.000
_cell.angle_alpha   90.00
_cell.angle_beta   90.00
_cell.angle_gamma   90.00
#
_symmetry.space_group_name_H-M   'P 1'
#
loop_
_entity.id
_entity.type
_entity.pdbx_description
1 polymer ?
#
loop_
_entity_poly.entity_id
_entity_poly.type
_entity_poly.pdbx_seq_one_letter_code
_entity_poly.pdbx_strand_id
1 'polypeptide(L)'
;VTGVQTCALPICVREDVVGFLTGGYGGTWVPADAVLAARWSPESMREAGAVIGAGILWALDPTTCPITELSHVTDYMAGESAGQCGPCRFGLPAVADDLILLNNRTFSEDDLIRLRDRLALIPGRGGCKHPDGSARFIETGLHTFHAEVAHHLHGFCAASSNASNASATTLPVPTPRETPVKRGGKDFR
;
A
#
# COMPACT_ATOMS: atom_id res chain seq x y z
N VAL A 1 -16.94 -2.95 -24.15
CA VAL A 1 -16.41 -2.30 -22.92
C VAL A 1 -14.92 -2.57 -22.74
N THR A 2 -14.30 -3.37 -23.58
CA THR A 2 -12.89 -3.78 -23.44
C THR A 2 -11.88 -2.84 -24.15
N GLY A 3 -12.31 -1.86 -24.90
CA GLY A 3 -11.42 -1.00 -25.69
C GLY A 3 -10.79 0.19 -24.92
N VAL A 4 -11.35 0.60 -23.81
CA VAL A 4 -10.90 1.82 -23.09
C VAL A 4 -9.71 1.52 -22.16
N GLN A 5 -9.59 0.31 -21.66
CA GLN A 5 -8.52 -0.08 -20.73
C GLN A 5 -7.18 -0.33 -21.41
N THR A 6 -7.18 -0.70 -22.68
CA THR A 6 -5.95 -1.00 -23.45
C THR A 6 -5.25 0.27 -23.95
N CYS A 7 -5.95 1.41 -24.03
CA CYS A 7 -5.39 2.68 -24.48
C CYS A 7 -4.66 3.46 -23.38
N ALA A 8 -4.93 3.20 -22.10
CA ALA A 8 -4.39 4.00 -21.00
C ALA A 8 -2.89 3.75 -20.76
N LEU A 9 -2.44 2.51 -20.87
CA LEU A 9 -1.05 2.13 -20.57
C LEU A 9 0.00 2.76 -21.52
N PRO A 10 -0.16 2.70 -22.86
CA PRO A 10 0.87 3.25 -23.75
C PRO A 10 0.83 4.77 -23.89
N ILE A 11 -0.29 5.42 -23.55
CA ILE A 11 -0.51 6.86 -23.81
C ILE A 11 -0.33 7.72 -22.56
N CYS A 12 -0.55 7.17 -21.37
CA CYS A 12 -0.61 7.91 -20.11
C CYS A 12 0.51 7.58 -19.12
N VAL A 13 1.34 6.57 -19.41
CA VAL A 13 2.42 6.19 -18.50
C VAL A 13 3.69 6.95 -18.88
N ARG A 14 4.15 7.78 -17.98
CA ARG A 14 5.46 8.43 -18.07
C ARG A 14 6.56 7.36 -17.95
N GLU A 15 7.67 7.56 -18.64
CA GLU A 15 8.83 6.64 -18.61
C GLU A 15 9.49 6.52 -17.23
N ASP A 16 9.18 7.45 -16.33
CA ASP A 16 9.74 7.59 -14.99
C ASP A 16 8.84 7.05 -13.85
N VAL A 17 7.80 6.27 -14.15
CA VAL A 17 6.94 5.63 -13.14
C VAL A 17 7.75 4.67 -12.27
N VAL A 18 7.60 4.77 -10.96
CA VAL A 18 8.38 3.97 -9.97
C VAL A 18 7.81 2.57 -9.76
N GLY A 19 6.49 2.45 -9.85
CA GLY A 19 5.77 1.19 -9.67
C GLY A 19 4.28 1.35 -9.88
N PHE A 20 3.59 0.23 -9.91
CA PHE A 20 2.13 0.18 -10.11
C PHE A 20 1.44 -0.53 -8.93
N LEU A 21 0.35 0.07 -8.47
CA LEU A 21 -0.63 -0.63 -7.65
C LEU A 21 -1.67 -1.28 -8.57
N THR A 22 -1.86 -2.58 -8.43
CA THR A 22 -2.84 -3.34 -9.19
C THR A 22 -3.88 -3.94 -8.25
N GLY A 23 -5.16 -3.94 -8.65
CA GLY A 23 -6.24 -4.56 -7.89
C GLY A 23 -6.80 -3.74 -6.73
N GLY A 24 -6.34 -2.50 -6.53
CA GLY A 24 -6.79 -1.60 -5.46
C GLY A 24 -6.09 -1.85 -4.12
N TYR A 25 -6.66 -1.34 -3.01
CA TYR A 25 -6.02 -1.37 -1.67
C TYR A 25 -5.85 -2.78 -1.07
N GLY A 26 -6.56 -3.77 -1.57
CA GLY A 26 -6.32 -5.18 -1.25
C GLY A 26 -5.48 -5.90 -2.30
N GLY A 27 -4.87 -5.16 -3.21
CA GLY A 27 -4.09 -5.67 -4.33
C GLY A 27 -2.59 -5.81 -4.06
N THR A 28 -1.78 -5.55 -5.08
CA THR A 28 -0.33 -5.70 -5.02
C THR A 28 0.39 -4.51 -5.65
N TRP A 29 1.48 -4.09 -5.06
CA TRP A 29 2.47 -3.24 -5.68
C TRP A 29 3.42 -4.08 -6.52
N VAL A 30 3.74 -3.60 -7.70
CA VAL A 30 4.60 -4.30 -8.66
C VAL A 30 5.56 -3.27 -9.28
N PRO A 31 6.85 -3.62 -9.48
CA PRO A 31 7.79 -2.77 -10.20
C PRO A 31 7.28 -2.37 -11.58
N ALA A 32 7.62 -1.16 -12.02
CA ALA A 32 7.10 -0.61 -13.27
C ALA A 32 7.47 -1.46 -14.50
N ASP A 33 8.72 -1.91 -14.56
CA ASP A 33 9.25 -2.76 -15.65
C ASP A 33 8.49 -4.07 -15.79
N ALA A 34 8.14 -4.72 -14.68
CA ALA A 34 7.38 -5.97 -14.68
C ALA A 34 5.95 -5.79 -15.25
N VAL A 35 5.27 -4.69 -14.89
CA VAL A 35 3.93 -4.39 -15.42
C VAL A 35 3.97 -3.97 -16.87
N LEU A 36 4.95 -3.15 -17.26
CA LEU A 36 5.09 -2.67 -18.64
C LEU A 36 5.47 -3.79 -19.62
N ALA A 37 6.15 -4.82 -19.17
CA ALA A 37 6.46 -6.01 -19.95
C ALA A 37 5.28 -7.01 -20.04
N ALA A 38 4.32 -6.92 -19.12
CA ALA A 38 3.19 -7.85 -19.03
C ALA A 38 2.05 -7.48 -20.01
N ARG A 39 1.28 -8.48 -20.41
CA ARG A 39 -0.01 -8.27 -21.07
C ARG A 39 -1.10 -8.12 -20.01
N TRP A 40 -2.12 -7.31 -20.30
CA TRP A 40 -3.29 -7.19 -19.41
C TRP A 40 -4.18 -8.43 -19.53
N SER A 41 -3.69 -9.55 -19.02
CA SER A 41 -4.41 -10.81 -18.88
C SER A 41 -4.16 -11.40 -17.49
N PRO A 42 -5.08 -12.20 -16.94
CA PRO A 42 -4.92 -12.80 -15.61
C PRO A 42 -3.64 -13.64 -15.48
N GLU A 43 -3.24 -14.33 -16.52
CA GLU A 43 -2.06 -15.19 -16.57
C GLU A 43 -0.78 -14.33 -16.52
N SER A 44 -0.64 -13.40 -17.47
CA SER A 44 0.57 -12.57 -17.60
C SER A 44 0.74 -11.63 -16.40
N MET A 45 -0.35 -11.06 -15.88
CA MET A 45 -0.28 -10.23 -14.69
C MET A 45 0.11 -11.03 -13.45
N ARG A 46 -0.35 -12.29 -13.33
CA ARG A 46 0.06 -13.16 -12.21
C ARG A 46 1.55 -13.53 -12.30
N GLU A 47 2.07 -13.79 -13.49
CA GLU A 47 3.49 -14.03 -13.73
C GLU A 47 4.34 -12.82 -13.34
N ALA A 48 3.84 -11.61 -13.57
CA ALA A 48 4.45 -10.35 -13.13
C ALA A 48 4.30 -10.07 -11.62
N GLY A 49 3.67 -10.96 -10.84
CA GLY A 49 3.39 -10.74 -9.42
C GLY A 49 2.19 -9.84 -9.13
N ALA A 50 1.42 -9.49 -10.14
CA ALA A 50 0.29 -8.58 -10.04
C ALA A 50 -1.05 -9.31 -9.85
N VAL A 51 -2.00 -8.62 -9.23
CA VAL A 51 -3.39 -9.08 -9.07
C VAL A 51 -4.32 -8.10 -9.79
N ILE A 52 -5.07 -8.57 -10.80
CA ILE A 52 -6.03 -7.71 -11.50
C ILE A 52 -7.12 -7.21 -10.55
N GLY A 53 -7.64 -8.08 -9.68
CA GLY A 53 -8.62 -7.73 -8.64
C GLY A 53 -9.80 -6.93 -9.19
N ALA A 54 -10.00 -5.72 -8.68
CA ALA A 54 -11.05 -4.80 -9.10
C ALA A 54 -10.79 -4.10 -10.46
N GLY A 55 -9.73 -4.48 -11.19
CA GLY A 55 -9.36 -3.86 -12.45
C GLY A 55 -8.70 -2.49 -12.31
N ILE A 56 -8.27 -2.12 -11.10
CA ILE A 56 -7.56 -0.87 -10.84
C ILE A 56 -6.10 -1.04 -11.21
N LEU A 57 -5.57 -0.08 -11.94
CA LEU A 57 -4.16 0.10 -12.21
C LEU A 57 -3.80 1.55 -11.85
N TRP A 58 -2.96 1.73 -10.86
CA TRP A 58 -2.48 3.02 -10.40
C TRP A 58 -0.97 3.12 -10.60
N ALA A 59 -0.53 4.12 -11.35
CA ALA A 59 0.90 4.41 -11.56
C ALA A 59 1.38 5.38 -10.49
N LEU A 60 2.46 5.06 -9.82
CA LEU A 60 3.08 5.93 -8.83
C LEU A 60 4.05 6.89 -9.52
N ASP A 61 3.79 8.18 -9.39
CA ASP A 61 4.65 9.25 -9.89
C ASP A 61 5.97 9.30 -9.09
N PRO A 62 7.13 9.50 -9.73
CA PRO A 62 8.44 9.54 -9.07
C PRO A 62 8.59 10.69 -8.07
N THR A 63 7.72 11.70 -8.12
CA THR A 63 7.70 12.80 -7.14
C THR A 63 6.91 12.47 -5.88
N THR A 64 6.19 11.34 -5.88
CA THR A 64 5.38 10.87 -4.76
C THR A 64 6.18 9.84 -3.95
N CYS A 65 6.27 10.06 -2.64
CA CYS A 65 6.93 9.10 -1.76
C CYS A 65 6.07 7.84 -1.58
N PRO A 66 6.56 6.65 -1.98
CA PRO A 66 5.81 5.41 -1.82
C PRO A 66 5.54 5.06 -0.35
N ILE A 67 6.43 5.45 0.57
CA ILE A 67 6.24 5.18 2.00
C ILE A 67 5.10 6.03 2.56
N THR A 68 4.96 7.27 2.09
CA THR A 68 3.81 8.12 2.44
C THR A 68 2.50 7.50 1.96
N GLU A 69 2.45 6.97 0.72
CA GLU A 69 1.28 6.29 0.19
C GLU A 69 0.93 5.02 0.97
N LEU A 70 1.95 4.19 1.28
CA LEU A 70 1.77 2.99 2.09
C LEU A 70 1.20 3.32 3.47
N SER A 71 1.78 4.32 4.14
CA SER A 71 1.34 4.76 5.47
C SER A 71 -0.11 5.24 5.44
N HIS A 72 -0.43 6.13 4.49
CA HIS A 72 -1.74 6.75 4.37
C HIS A 72 -2.86 5.74 4.09
N VAL A 73 -2.65 4.86 3.09
CA VAL A 73 -3.62 3.82 2.76
C VAL A 73 -3.76 2.79 3.88
N THR A 74 -2.67 2.44 4.56
CA THR A 74 -2.72 1.48 5.67
C THR A 74 -3.49 2.04 6.87
N ASP A 75 -3.30 3.30 7.22
CA ASP A 75 -4.06 3.96 8.29
C ASP A 75 -5.57 3.98 7.95
N TYR A 76 -5.92 4.33 6.71
CA TYR A 76 -7.29 4.24 6.23
C TYR A 76 -7.85 2.82 6.34
N MET A 77 -7.13 1.79 5.86
CA MET A 77 -7.58 0.40 5.91
C MET A 77 -7.73 -0.11 7.36
N ALA A 78 -6.87 0.32 8.26
CA ALA A 78 -7.00 0.00 9.68
C ALA A 78 -8.25 0.66 10.29
N GLY A 79 -8.54 1.91 9.93
CA GLY A 79 -9.69 2.68 10.39
C GLY A 79 -11.03 2.14 9.88
N GLU A 80 -11.09 1.68 8.62
CA GLU A 80 -12.29 1.16 7.97
C GLU A 80 -12.56 -0.33 8.29
N SER A 81 -11.72 -0.95 9.12
CA SER A 81 -11.94 -2.34 9.54
C SER A 81 -13.11 -2.47 10.51
N ALA A 82 -13.86 -3.58 10.43
CA ALA A 82 -14.93 -3.87 11.36
C ALA A 82 -14.43 -4.14 12.80
N GLY A 83 -13.13 -4.35 13.01
CA GLY A 83 -12.52 -4.55 14.33
C GLY A 83 -12.95 -5.82 15.07
N GLN A 84 -13.58 -6.81 14.39
CA GLN A 84 -14.17 -7.98 15.01
C GLN A 84 -13.16 -9.10 15.29
N CYS A 85 -12.05 -9.16 14.56
CA CYS A 85 -11.04 -10.19 14.74
C CYS A 85 -9.70 -9.60 15.14
N GLY A 86 -8.81 -10.43 15.68
CA GLY A 86 -7.49 -10.02 16.18
C GLY A 86 -6.67 -9.23 15.16
N PRO A 87 -6.53 -9.70 13.90
CA PRO A 87 -5.83 -8.96 12.87
C PRO A 87 -6.33 -7.53 12.66
N CYS A 88 -7.65 -7.31 12.61
CA CYS A 88 -8.23 -5.98 12.44
C CYS A 88 -8.19 -5.13 13.71
N ARG A 89 -8.38 -5.75 14.89
CA ARG A 89 -8.46 -5.01 16.16
C ARG A 89 -7.09 -4.58 16.68
N PHE A 90 -6.06 -5.41 16.48
CA PHE A 90 -4.72 -5.22 17.03
C PHE A 90 -3.63 -5.17 15.96
N GLY A 91 -3.73 -6.04 14.94
CA GLY A 91 -2.68 -6.18 13.92
C GLY A 91 -2.57 -4.97 13.01
N LEU A 92 -3.63 -4.62 12.29
CA LEU A 92 -3.61 -3.49 11.35
C LEU A 92 -3.33 -2.15 12.00
N PRO A 93 -3.91 -1.79 13.17
CA PRO A 93 -3.54 -0.55 13.85
C PRO A 93 -2.06 -0.50 14.23
N ALA A 94 -1.49 -1.60 14.76
CA ALA A 94 -0.07 -1.64 15.10
C ALA A 94 0.85 -1.53 13.87
N VAL A 95 0.45 -2.09 12.73
CA VAL A 95 1.18 -1.96 11.46
C VAL A 95 1.04 -0.55 10.90
N ALA A 96 -0.12 0.10 11.04
CA ALA A 96 -0.31 1.49 10.64
C ALA A 96 0.59 2.43 11.46
N ASP A 97 0.65 2.24 12.78
CA ASP A 97 1.54 3.01 13.66
C ASP A 97 3.01 2.83 13.26
N ASP A 98 3.45 1.60 12.94
CA ASP A 98 4.80 1.32 12.46
C ASP A 98 5.10 2.05 11.14
N LEU A 99 4.17 2.05 10.18
CA LEU A 99 4.35 2.75 8.89
C LEU A 99 4.35 4.29 9.06
N ILE A 100 3.61 4.82 10.01
CA ILE A 100 3.68 6.25 10.37
C ILE A 100 5.08 6.60 10.89
N LEU A 101 5.66 5.78 11.76
CA LEU A 101 7.02 5.98 12.27
C LEU A 101 8.06 5.87 11.14
N LEU A 102 7.92 4.90 10.24
CA LEU A 102 8.78 4.76 9.06
C LEU A 102 8.67 5.99 8.14
N ASN A 103 7.45 6.47 7.88
CA ASN A 103 7.21 7.66 7.07
C ASN A 103 7.84 8.90 7.71
N ASN A 104 7.77 9.03 9.02
CA ASN A 104 8.39 10.11 9.79
C ASN A 104 9.91 9.96 9.96
N ARG A 105 10.51 8.89 9.44
CA ARG A 105 11.95 8.62 9.52
C ARG A 105 12.49 8.48 10.95
N THR A 106 11.65 7.99 11.85
CA THR A 106 11.97 7.70 13.26
C THR A 106 11.95 6.19 13.54
N PHE A 107 12.17 5.38 12.51
CA PHE A 107 12.05 3.92 12.52
C PHE A 107 13.44 3.30 12.36
N SER A 108 13.74 2.27 13.14
CA SER A 108 15.01 1.56 13.10
C SER A 108 14.93 0.25 12.30
N GLU A 109 16.07 -0.39 12.03
CA GLU A 109 16.09 -1.72 11.43
C GLU A 109 15.42 -2.78 12.30
N ASP A 110 15.56 -2.71 13.63
CA ASP A 110 14.87 -3.60 14.56
C ASP A 110 13.36 -3.42 14.51
N ASP A 111 12.90 -2.19 14.31
CA ASP A 111 11.48 -1.89 14.10
C ASP A 111 10.97 -2.50 12.79
N LEU A 112 11.78 -2.47 11.71
CA LEU A 112 11.43 -3.10 10.45
C LEU A 112 11.30 -4.63 10.56
N ILE A 113 12.15 -5.26 11.34
CA ILE A 113 12.05 -6.70 11.65
C ILE A 113 10.71 -6.96 12.35
N ARG A 114 10.38 -6.18 13.40
CA ARG A 114 9.11 -6.32 14.12
C ARG A 114 7.89 -6.07 13.22
N LEU A 115 7.94 -5.11 12.32
CA LEU A 115 6.88 -4.85 11.34
C LEU A 115 6.65 -6.07 10.44
N ARG A 116 7.72 -6.70 9.93
CA ARG A 116 7.63 -7.91 9.11
C ARG A 116 7.05 -9.09 9.90
N ASP A 117 7.47 -9.27 11.15
CA ASP A 117 6.92 -10.31 12.02
C ASP A 117 5.41 -10.10 12.27
N ARG A 118 4.98 -8.85 12.52
CA ARG A 118 3.56 -8.50 12.65
C ARG A 118 2.77 -8.80 11.39
N LEU A 119 3.30 -8.42 10.22
CA LEU A 119 2.67 -8.70 8.93
C LEU A 119 2.49 -10.19 8.71
N ALA A 120 3.49 -11.01 9.02
CA ALA A 120 3.42 -12.47 8.89
C ALA A 120 2.35 -13.12 9.80
N LEU A 121 1.93 -12.44 10.87
CA LEU A 121 0.88 -12.94 11.77
C LEU A 121 -0.54 -12.64 11.30
N ILE A 122 -0.74 -11.79 10.29
CA ILE A 122 -2.07 -11.33 9.86
C ILE A 122 -2.77 -12.32 8.93
N PRO A 123 -2.13 -12.84 7.85
CA PRO A 123 -2.83 -13.64 6.85
C PRO A 123 -3.48 -14.90 7.41
N GLY A 124 -4.69 -15.18 6.96
CA GLY A 124 -5.44 -16.39 7.31
C GLY A 124 -6.05 -16.41 8.72
N ARG A 125 -5.86 -15.34 9.51
CA ARG A 125 -6.37 -15.25 10.90
C ARG A 125 -7.58 -14.32 11.03
N GLY A 126 -8.00 -13.70 9.95
CA GLY A 126 -9.15 -12.81 9.91
C GLY A 126 -10.46 -13.54 9.72
N GLY A 127 -11.57 -12.93 10.17
CA GLY A 127 -12.94 -13.38 9.88
C GLY A 127 -13.36 -13.14 8.43
N CYS A 128 -12.62 -12.33 7.69
CA CYS A 128 -12.81 -12.03 6.27
C CYS A 128 -11.45 -11.78 5.58
N LYS A 129 -11.48 -11.40 4.30
CA LYS A 129 -10.25 -11.17 3.51
C LYS A 129 -9.67 -9.76 3.62
N HIS A 130 -10.30 -8.86 4.38
CA HIS A 130 -9.81 -7.51 4.56
C HIS A 130 -8.37 -7.45 5.13
N PRO A 131 -8.05 -8.11 6.26
CA PRO A 131 -6.69 -8.07 6.79
C PRO A 131 -5.66 -8.77 5.87
N ASP A 132 -6.05 -9.85 5.18
CA ASP A 132 -5.17 -10.53 4.23
C ASP A 132 -4.80 -9.62 3.04
N GLY A 133 -5.79 -8.86 2.53
CA GLY A 133 -5.58 -7.89 1.47
C GLY A 133 -4.70 -6.73 1.92
N SER A 134 -4.95 -6.20 3.12
CA SER A 134 -4.14 -5.12 3.69
C SER A 134 -2.69 -5.54 3.91
N ALA A 135 -2.46 -6.74 4.48
CA ALA A 135 -1.10 -7.27 4.66
C ALA A 135 -0.37 -7.41 3.33
N ARG A 136 -1.02 -7.97 2.30
CA ARG A 136 -0.45 -8.12 0.96
C ARG A 136 -0.08 -6.78 0.33
N PHE A 137 -0.96 -5.77 0.42
CA PHE A 137 -0.69 -4.41 -0.05
C PHE A 137 0.60 -3.86 0.58
N ILE A 138 0.75 -4.01 1.90
CA ILE A 138 1.90 -3.51 2.64
C ILE A 138 3.17 -4.29 2.30
N GLU A 139 3.13 -5.63 2.35
CA GLU A 139 4.27 -6.50 2.07
C GLU A 139 4.83 -6.26 0.67
N THR A 140 3.93 -6.22 -0.34
CA THR A 140 4.36 -5.97 -1.72
C THR A 140 4.90 -4.56 -1.92
N GLY A 141 4.35 -3.57 -1.20
CA GLY A 141 4.86 -2.20 -1.20
C GLY A 141 6.25 -2.08 -0.58
N LEU A 142 6.47 -2.66 0.61
CA LEU A 142 7.79 -2.69 1.26
C LEU A 142 8.84 -3.43 0.40
N HIS A 143 8.42 -4.44 -0.35
CA HIS A 143 9.30 -5.17 -1.27
C HIS A 143 9.62 -4.34 -2.52
N THR A 144 8.59 -3.82 -3.19
CA THR A 144 8.75 -3.04 -4.44
C THR A 144 9.58 -1.78 -4.21
N PHE A 145 9.35 -1.10 -3.09
CA PHE A 145 10.01 0.17 -2.76
C PHE A 145 11.11 0.03 -1.71
N HIS A 146 11.78 -1.13 -1.66
CA HIS A 146 12.80 -1.42 -0.64
C HIS A 146 13.92 -0.38 -0.57
N ALA A 147 14.29 0.24 -1.69
CA ALA A 147 15.28 1.31 -1.73
C ALA A 147 14.80 2.54 -0.95
N GLU A 148 13.53 2.94 -1.11
CA GLU A 148 12.96 4.06 -0.37
C GLU A 148 12.74 3.73 1.11
N VAL A 149 12.44 2.46 1.45
CA VAL A 149 12.45 1.99 2.84
C VAL A 149 13.83 2.21 3.47
N ALA A 150 14.90 1.81 2.78
CA ALA A 150 16.27 2.03 3.25
C ALA A 150 16.59 3.53 3.42
N HIS A 151 16.15 4.37 2.50
CA HIS A 151 16.31 5.83 2.62
C HIS A 151 15.63 6.36 3.90
N HIS A 152 14.39 5.96 4.17
CA HIS A 152 13.64 6.38 5.36
C HIS A 152 14.28 5.90 6.66
N LEU A 153 14.86 4.69 6.70
CA LEU A 153 15.63 4.18 7.85
C LEU A 153 16.87 5.05 8.14
N HIS A 154 17.46 5.65 7.11
CA HIS A 154 18.60 6.57 7.24
C HIS A 154 18.20 8.06 7.38
N GLY A 155 16.91 8.35 7.59
CA GLY A 155 16.41 9.70 7.86
C GLY A 155 16.21 10.58 6.62
N PHE A 156 16.19 10.00 5.42
CA PHE A 156 16.12 10.70 4.14
C PHE A 156 14.93 10.19 3.31
N CYS A 157 14.44 10.97 2.36
CA CYS A 157 13.39 10.60 1.41
C CYS A 157 13.78 11.07 0.01
N ALA A 158 13.93 10.14 -0.93
CA ALA A 158 14.34 10.46 -2.29
C ALA A 158 13.29 11.28 -3.05
N ALA A 159 12.00 11.00 -2.85
CA ALA A 159 10.92 11.72 -3.51
C ALA A 159 10.89 13.21 -3.11
N SER A 160 11.16 13.54 -1.84
CA SER A 160 11.16 14.94 -1.37
C SER A 160 12.33 15.75 -1.94
N SER A 161 13.41 15.12 -2.38
CA SER A 161 14.52 15.81 -3.05
C SER A 161 14.20 16.17 -4.51
N ASN A 162 13.22 15.52 -5.12
CA ASN A 162 12.81 15.72 -6.51
C ASN A 162 11.60 16.67 -6.63
N ALA A 163 10.97 17.05 -5.52
CA ALA A 163 9.70 17.80 -5.49
C ALA A 163 9.90 19.30 -5.72
N SER A 164 10.42 19.70 -6.86
CA SER A 164 10.47 21.14 -7.17
C SER A 164 9.21 21.72 -7.80
N ASN A 165 8.15 20.96 -8.17
CA ASN A 165 6.88 21.55 -8.68
C ASN A 165 5.81 20.56 -9.16
N ALA A 166 5.78 19.30 -8.75
CA ALA A 166 4.68 18.42 -9.15
C ALA A 166 3.62 18.34 -8.04
N SER A 167 2.36 18.55 -8.41
CA SER A 167 1.22 18.19 -7.58
C SER A 167 1.28 16.68 -7.34
N ALA A 168 1.75 16.27 -6.16
CA ALA A 168 1.81 14.87 -5.79
C ALA A 168 0.39 14.27 -5.87
N THR A 169 0.16 13.40 -6.83
CA THR A 169 -1.07 12.62 -6.90
C THR A 169 -0.99 11.54 -5.84
N THR A 170 -1.65 11.74 -4.72
CA THR A 170 -1.83 10.72 -3.70
C THR A 170 -2.96 9.78 -4.07
N LEU A 171 -2.87 8.52 -3.67
CA LEU A 171 -3.98 7.57 -3.79
C LEU A 171 -5.23 8.16 -3.12
N PRO A 172 -6.40 8.14 -3.78
CA PRO A 172 -7.61 8.77 -3.28
C PRO A 172 -8.15 8.00 -2.08
N VAL A 173 -7.72 8.37 -0.89
CA VAL A 173 -8.29 7.86 0.35
C VAL A 173 -9.58 8.64 0.63
N PRO A 174 -10.74 7.96 0.75
CA PRO A 174 -11.98 8.63 1.11
C PRO A 174 -11.83 9.37 2.45
N THR A 175 -12.44 10.54 2.55
CA THR A 175 -12.51 11.26 3.83
C THR A 175 -13.16 10.36 4.88
N PRO A 176 -12.57 10.21 6.07
CA PRO A 176 -13.19 9.41 7.12
C PRO A 176 -14.63 9.85 7.33
N ARG A 177 -15.55 8.91 7.40
CA ARG A 177 -16.96 9.24 7.74
C ARG A 177 -16.95 9.91 9.09
N GLU A 178 -17.65 11.04 9.23
CA GLU A 178 -17.74 11.82 10.48
C GLU A 178 -18.37 11.05 11.67
N THR A 179 -18.87 9.86 11.45
CA THR A 179 -19.28 8.96 12.51
C THR A 179 -18.07 8.12 12.94
N PRO A 180 -17.43 8.42 14.07
CA PRO A 180 -16.42 7.54 14.61
C PRO A 180 -17.10 6.20 14.87
N VAL A 181 -16.72 5.16 14.13
CA VAL A 181 -16.92 3.80 14.59
C VAL A 181 -16.28 3.77 15.97
N LYS A 182 -17.09 3.72 17.04
CA LYS A 182 -16.59 3.65 18.41
C LYS A 182 -15.64 2.46 18.45
N ARG A 183 -14.35 2.71 18.37
CA ARG A 183 -13.33 1.70 18.65
C ARG A 183 -13.68 1.23 20.04
N GLY A 184 -14.20 0.00 20.15
CA GLY A 184 -14.89 -0.53 21.32
C GLY A 184 -14.16 -0.18 22.60
N GLY A 185 -14.65 0.85 23.28
CA GLY A 185 -14.25 1.21 24.63
C GLY A 185 -14.68 0.06 25.54
N LYS A 186 -13.74 -0.43 26.27
CA LYS A 186 -13.78 -0.98 27.64
C LYS A 186 -15.15 -1.31 28.25
N ASP A 187 -16.00 -2.12 27.63
CA ASP A 187 -17.18 -2.63 28.27
C ASP A 187 -17.44 -4.09 27.88
N PHE A 188 -16.45 -4.94 28.19
CA PHE A 188 -16.71 -6.35 28.45
C PHE A 188 -16.41 -6.62 29.92
N ARG A 189 -17.45 -6.51 30.75
CA ARG A 189 -17.53 -7.19 32.04
C ARG A 189 -17.96 -8.64 31.81
#